data_891ad11c612e1c91399cd53b3e107d70
#
_entry.id   891ad11c612e1c91399cd53b3e107d70
#
_cell.length_a   1.000
_cell.length_b   1.000
_cell.length_c   1.000
_cell.angle_alpha   90.00
_cell.angle_beta   90.00
_cell.angle_gamma   90.00
#
_symmetry.space_group_name_H-M   'P 1'
#
loop_
_entity.id
_entity.type
_entity.pdbx_description
1 polymer ?
#
loop_
_entity_poly.entity_id
_entity_poly.type
_entity_poly.pdbx_seq_one_letter_code
_entity_poly.pdbx_strand_id
1 'polypeptide(L)'
;KITMRLVEGQDPVAAQESIMRHLETNTPEGVRLEFIGERGASGAYTVPRDHPLLTAASKALEATTGTVPRRVRIGASLPLTEIVHRLLGLHTIMFSFALSDENFHAPNEFFRLDSISDGLAAWVRILREIAESDAADYAPHRHL
;
A
#
# COMPACT_ATOMS: atom_id res chain seq x y z
N LYS A 1 17.70 10.52 10.42
CA LYS A 1 16.26 10.18 10.39
C LYS A 1 16.12 8.70 10.08
N ILE A 2 15.33 7.97 10.90
CA ILE A 2 15.01 6.56 10.68
C ILE A 2 13.54 6.46 10.29
N THR A 3 13.25 5.76 9.22
CA THR A 3 11.90 5.43 8.78
C THR A 3 11.79 3.91 8.66
N MET A 4 10.79 3.32 9.28
CA MET A 4 10.54 1.88 9.23
C MET A 4 9.35 1.58 8.34
N ARG A 5 9.47 0.51 7.55
CA ARG A 5 8.36 -0.06 6.80
C ARG A 5 7.95 -1.35 7.50
N LEU A 6 6.74 -1.36 8.01
CA LEU A 6 6.21 -2.49 8.76
C LEU A 6 5.59 -3.53 7.81
N VAL A 7 5.51 -4.75 8.28
CA VAL A 7 4.71 -5.82 7.66
C VAL A 7 3.44 -6.07 8.47
N GLU A 8 2.49 -6.74 7.84
CA GLU A 8 1.23 -7.11 8.49
C GLU A 8 1.49 -7.89 9.80
N GLY A 9 0.71 -7.57 10.83
CA GLY A 9 0.85 -8.15 12.17
C GLY A 9 1.88 -7.48 13.08
N GLN A 10 2.65 -6.51 12.58
CA GLN A 10 3.53 -5.71 13.44
C GLN A 10 2.78 -4.52 14.03
N ASP A 11 2.90 -4.37 15.36
CA ASP A 11 2.42 -3.20 16.06
C ASP A 11 3.39 -2.03 15.88
N PRO A 12 2.93 -0.87 15.33
CA PRO A 12 3.78 0.28 15.07
C PRO A 12 4.43 0.87 16.31
N VAL A 13 3.71 0.89 17.43
CA VAL A 13 4.20 1.45 18.70
C VAL A 13 5.29 0.55 19.28
N ALA A 14 5.02 -0.76 19.32
CA ALA A 14 5.98 -1.74 19.81
C ALA A 14 7.26 -1.76 18.95
N ALA A 15 7.14 -1.62 17.63
CA ALA A 15 8.27 -1.53 16.73
C ALA A 15 9.11 -0.26 17.01
N GLN A 16 8.46 0.89 17.19
CA GLN A 16 9.13 2.14 17.53
C GLN A 16 9.87 2.04 18.87
N GLU A 17 9.20 1.54 19.90
CA GLU A 17 9.80 1.36 21.25
C GLU A 17 10.99 0.40 21.22
N SER A 18 10.92 -0.65 20.42
CA SER A 18 12.02 -1.59 20.24
C SER A 18 13.27 -0.92 19.67
N ILE A 19 13.10 -0.08 18.64
CA ILE A 19 14.22 0.68 18.04
C ILE A 19 14.77 1.71 19.03
N MET A 20 13.90 2.44 19.74
CA MET A 20 14.33 3.43 20.73
C MET A 20 15.16 2.76 21.81
N ARG A 21 14.69 1.67 22.37
CA ARG A 21 15.40 0.88 23.38
C ARG A 21 16.74 0.36 22.87
N HIS A 22 16.78 -0.13 21.62
CA HIS A 22 18.02 -0.58 21.00
C HIS A 22 19.05 0.56 20.90
N LEU A 23 18.64 1.72 20.45
CA LEU A 23 19.50 2.90 20.35
C LEU A 23 19.99 3.37 21.72
N GLU A 24 19.13 3.45 22.73
CA GLU A 24 19.51 3.80 24.10
C GLU A 24 20.55 2.84 24.67
N THR A 25 20.34 1.52 24.51
CA THR A 25 21.24 0.50 25.02
C THR A 25 22.60 0.50 24.35
N ASN A 26 22.66 0.89 23.07
CA ASN A 26 23.90 0.84 22.28
C ASN A 26 24.52 2.23 22.04
N THR A 27 24.03 3.28 22.71
CA THR A 27 24.64 4.60 22.62
C THR A 27 25.99 4.60 23.34
N PRO A 28 27.09 4.97 22.66
CA PRO A 28 28.41 5.01 23.30
C PRO A 28 28.49 6.02 24.44
N GLU A 29 29.41 5.78 25.38
CA GLU A 29 29.67 6.74 26.45
C GLU A 29 30.13 8.09 25.89
N GLY A 30 29.63 9.18 26.44
CA GLY A 30 29.90 10.55 25.98
C GLY A 30 29.04 11.03 24.81
N VAL A 31 28.17 10.17 24.28
CA VAL A 31 27.19 10.56 23.24
C VAL A 31 25.83 10.82 23.89
N ARG A 32 25.24 11.95 23.58
CA ARG A 32 23.86 12.26 23.99
C ARG A 32 22.89 11.84 22.89
N LEU A 33 21.95 10.96 23.22
CA LEU A 33 20.85 10.55 22.35
C LEU A 33 19.58 11.35 22.71
N GLU A 34 18.94 11.89 21.69
CA GLU A 34 17.66 12.58 21.83
C GLU A 34 16.71 12.13 20.72
N PHE A 35 15.51 11.72 21.09
CA PHE A 35 14.48 11.34 20.12
C PHE A 35 13.61 12.56 19.80
N ILE A 36 13.68 13.01 18.55
CA ILE A 36 12.89 14.12 18.02
C ILE A 36 11.92 13.56 17.00
N GLY A 37 10.64 13.79 17.16
CA GLY A 37 9.63 13.39 16.19
C GLY A 37 8.30 13.02 16.82
N GLU A 38 7.29 12.89 15.98
CA GLU A 38 5.97 12.48 16.40
C GLU A 38 5.94 10.98 16.67
N ARG A 39 5.25 10.60 17.74
CA ARG A 39 4.87 9.21 17.99
C ARG A 39 3.62 8.93 17.19
N GLY A 40 3.78 8.32 16.04
CA GLY A 40 2.65 7.90 15.24
C GLY A 40 3.10 7.09 14.02
N ALA A 41 2.38 6.02 13.79
CA ALA A 41 2.58 5.20 12.63
C ALA A 41 1.27 4.48 12.31
N SER A 42 1.07 4.16 11.04
CA SER A 42 0.01 3.26 10.61
C SER A 42 0.55 1.84 10.55
N GLY A 43 -0.28 0.87 10.89
CA GLY A 43 0.00 -0.54 10.64
C GLY A 43 0.13 -0.83 9.15
N ALA A 44 0.76 -1.93 8.83
CA ALA A 44 0.74 -2.46 7.47
C ALA A 44 -0.59 -3.17 7.21
N TYR A 45 -1.04 -3.10 5.97
CA TYR A 45 -2.27 -3.74 5.52
C TYR A 45 -2.01 -4.59 4.29
N THR A 46 -2.58 -5.79 4.25
CA THR A 46 -2.47 -6.70 3.12
C THR A 46 -3.86 -7.14 2.67
N VAL A 47 -4.15 -6.99 1.39
CA VAL A 47 -5.38 -7.53 0.79
C VAL A 47 -5.29 -9.06 0.73
N PRO A 48 -6.33 -9.82 1.11
CA PRO A 48 -6.37 -11.27 0.93
C PRO A 48 -6.07 -11.67 -0.52
N ARG A 49 -5.31 -12.75 -0.70
CA ARG A 49 -4.82 -13.16 -2.03
C ARG A 49 -5.92 -13.48 -3.04
N ASP A 50 -7.03 -13.98 -2.55
CA ASP A 50 -8.21 -14.43 -3.28
C ASP A 50 -9.30 -13.36 -3.37
N HIS A 51 -9.03 -12.15 -2.86
CA HIS A 51 -10.03 -11.08 -2.88
C HIS A 51 -10.46 -10.74 -4.31
N PRO A 52 -11.78 -10.67 -4.60
CA PRO A 52 -12.32 -10.46 -5.95
C PRO A 52 -11.79 -9.21 -6.65
N LEU A 53 -11.54 -8.14 -5.89
CA LEU A 53 -10.98 -6.89 -6.40
C LEU A 53 -9.62 -7.09 -7.08
N LEU A 54 -8.77 -8.00 -6.57
CA LEU A 54 -7.49 -8.33 -7.19
C LEU A 54 -7.67 -9.07 -8.53
N THR A 55 -8.73 -9.86 -8.63
CA THR A 55 -9.06 -10.58 -9.86
C THR A 55 -9.60 -9.63 -10.91
N ALA A 56 -10.53 -8.74 -10.54
CA ALA A 56 -11.06 -7.71 -11.42
C ALA A 56 -9.95 -6.79 -11.94
N ALA A 57 -9.07 -6.31 -11.05
CA ALA A 57 -7.92 -5.50 -11.42
C ALA A 57 -6.95 -6.23 -12.36
N SER A 58 -6.68 -7.52 -12.11
CA SER A 58 -5.79 -8.31 -12.97
C SER A 58 -6.36 -8.46 -14.37
N LYS A 59 -7.64 -8.78 -14.53
CA LYS A 59 -8.32 -8.86 -15.83
C LYS A 59 -8.30 -7.53 -16.57
N ALA A 60 -8.61 -6.43 -15.85
CA ALA A 60 -8.61 -5.09 -16.43
C ALA A 60 -7.23 -4.69 -16.97
N LEU A 61 -6.18 -4.97 -16.21
CA LEU A 61 -4.79 -4.70 -16.62
C LEU A 61 -4.37 -5.55 -17.80
N GLU A 62 -4.62 -6.87 -17.77
CA GLU A 62 -4.29 -7.78 -18.87
C GLU A 62 -4.98 -7.35 -20.16
N ALA A 63 -6.28 -7.01 -20.10
CA ALA A 63 -7.03 -6.53 -21.25
C ALA A 63 -6.55 -5.15 -21.76
N THR A 64 -5.88 -4.36 -20.93
CA THR A 64 -5.36 -3.04 -21.33
C THR A 64 -3.96 -3.14 -21.88
N THR A 65 -3.09 -3.92 -21.26
CA THR A 65 -1.66 -3.95 -21.57
C THR A 65 -1.25 -5.16 -22.44
N GLY A 66 -2.14 -6.12 -22.62
CA GLY A 66 -1.84 -7.39 -23.30
C GLY A 66 -0.89 -8.31 -22.52
N THR A 67 -0.61 -7.99 -21.27
CA THR A 67 0.35 -8.73 -20.42
C THR A 67 -0.30 -9.12 -19.09
N VAL A 68 -0.10 -10.38 -18.69
CA VAL A 68 -0.58 -10.86 -17.39
C VAL A 68 0.12 -10.10 -16.26
N PRO A 69 -0.63 -9.36 -15.41
CA PRO A 69 -0.04 -8.56 -14.36
C PRO A 69 0.49 -9.44 -13.23
N ARG A 70 1.58 -8.99 -12.60
CA ARG A 70 2.11 -9.62 -11.41
C ARG A 70 1.53 -8.97 -10.16
N ARG A 71 1.04 -9.79 -9.25
CA ARG A 71 0.62 -9.33 -7.92
C ARG A 71 1.85 -9.24 -7.01
N VAL A 72 2.15 -8.05 -6.55
CA VAL A 72 3.31 -7.79 -5.70
C VAL A 72 2.89 -7.16 -4.38
N ARG A 73 3.69 -7.39 -3.34
CA ARG A 73 3.58 -6.64 -2.08
C ARG A 73 4.61 -5.52 -2.11
N ILE A 74 4.16 -4.32 -1.78
CA ILE A 74 5.02 -3.13 -1.75
C ILE A 74 5.25 -2.74 -0.29
N GLY A 75 6.49 -2.55 0.09
CA GLY A 75 6.87 -2.09 1.44
C GLY A 75 6.60 -0.59 1.68
N ALA A 76 5.85 0.06 0.81
CA ALA A 76 5.41 1.44 0.96
C ALA A 76 3.89 1.47 0.81
N SER A 77 3.18 1.72 1.90
CA SER A 77 1.74 1.87 1.90
C SER A 77 1.34 3.30 2.21
N LEU A 78 0.19 3.70 1.72
CA LEU A 78 -0.47 4.89 2.21
C LEU A 78 -1.14 4.53 3.55
N PRO A 79 -0.99 5.33 4.59
CA PRO A 79 -1.71 5.12 5.87
C PRO A 79 -3.22 4.96 5.68
N LEU A 80 -3.77 5.59 4.64
CA LEU A 80 -5.18 5.55 4.31
C LEU A 80 -5.71 4.13 4.10
N THR A 81 -4.95 3.20 3.53
CA THR A 81 -5.41 1.83 3.25
C THR A 81 -5.70 1.05 4.53
N GLU A 82 -4.85 1.17 5.54
CA GLU A 82 -5.08 0.59 6.87
C GLU A 82 -6.26 1.27 7.56
N ILE A 83 -6.33 2.60 7.54
CA ILE A 83 -7.42 3.36 8.16
C ILE A 83 -8.77 2.99 7.55
N VAL A 84 -8.88 2.91 6.23
CA VAL A 84 -10.12 2.49 5.53
C VAL A 84 -10.50 1.07 5.93
N HIS A 85 -9.54 0.16 5.96
CA HIS A 85 -9.82 -1.21 6.38
C HIS A 85 -10.30 -1.28 7.84
N ARG A 86 -9.60 -0.64 8.75
CA ARG A 86 -9.91 -0.65 10.18
C ARG A 86 -11.24 0.02 10.52
N LEU A 87 -11.56 1.15 9.87
CA LEU A 87 -12.78 1.92 10.19
C LEU A 87 -14.01 1.45 9.43
N LEU A 88 -13.84 0.99 8.19
CA LEU A 88 -14.94 0.68 7.30
C LEU A 88 -15.03 -0.81 6.94
N GLY A 89 -14.04 -1.63 7.30
CA GLY A 89 -13.98 -3.03 6.90
C GLY A 89 -13.76 -3.23 5.39
N LEU A 90 -13.38 -2.17 4.67
CA LEU A 90 -13.20 -2.21 3.22
C LEU A 90 -11.77 -2.56 2.84
N HIS A 91 -11.63 -3.30 1.75
CA HIS A 91 -10.34 -3.60 1.15
C HIS A 91 -9.96 -2.54 0.11
N THR A 92 -8.69 -2.17 0.10
CA THR A 92 -8.12 -1.20 -0.84
C THR A 92 -6.95 -1.81 -1.58
N ILE A 93 -6.96 -1.77 -2.91
CA ILE A 93 -5.81 -2.18 -3.73
C ILE A 93 -5.07 -0.96 -4.26
N MET A 94 -3.77 -1.14 -4.49
CA MET A 94 -2.96 -0.17 -5.22
C MET A 94 -3.01 -0.51 -6.71
N PHE A 95 -3.53 0.42 -7.50
CA PHE A 95 -3.72 0.27 -8.93
C PHE A 95 -3.08 1.47 -9.63
N SER A 96 -1.88 1.27 -10.18
CA SER A 96 -1.04 2.34 -10.69
C SER A 96 -0.39 1.95 -12.01
N PHE A 97 -0.15 2.96 -12.87
CA PHE A 97 0.52 2.86 -14.16
C PHE A 97 1.91 3.49 -14.14
N ALA A 98 2.39 3.89 -12.98
CA ALA A 98 3.70 4.46 -12.81
C ALA A 98 4.80 3.39 -12.90
N LEU A 99 5.92 3.71 -13.55
CA LEU A 99 7.05 2.82 -13.74
C LEU A 99 8.23 3.23 -12.85
N SER A 100 9.09 2.28 -12.53
CA SER A 100 10.20 2.48 -11.59
C SER A 100 11.26 3.49 -12.05
N ASP A 101 11.32 3.78 -13.35
CA ASP A 101 12.27 4.72 -13.95
C ASP A 101 11.72 6.18 -14.01
N GLU A 102 10.55 6.44 -13.44
CA GLU A 102 9.94 7.78 -13.39
C GLU A 102 10.46 8.63 -12.23
N ASN A 103 11.51 8.20 -11.55
CA ASN A 103 12.21 8.95 -10.49
C ASN A 103 11.30 9.41 -9.34
N PHE A 104 10.44 8.54 -8.82
CA PHE A 104 9.53 8.89 -7.71
C PHE A 104 10.24 9.54 -6.54
N HIS A 105 9.73 10.67 -6.09
CA HIS A 105 10.26 11.45 -4.96
C HIS A 105 11.70 11.93 -5.16
N ALA A 106 12.15 12.05 -6.40
CA ALA A 106 13.50 12.46 -6.75
C ALA A 106 13.49 13.66 -7.72
N PRO A 107 14.62 14.38 -7.87
CA PRO A 107 14.75 15.38 -8.91
C PRO A 107 14.49 14.80 -10.29
N ASN A 108 13.83 15.61 -11.15
CA ASN A 108 13.43 15.21 -12.49
C ASN A 108 12.43 14.06 -12.54
N GLU A 109 11.60 13.92 -11.51
CA GLU A 109 10.41 13.06 -11.57
C GLU A 109 9.56 13.42 -12.79
N PHE A 110 9.11 12.42 -13.53
CA PHE A 110 8.29 12.62 -14.71
C PHE A 110 7.15 11.61 -14.76
N PHE A 111 6.20 11.86 -15.62
CA PHE A 111 5.05 11.00 -15.87
C PHE A 111 4.84 10.79 -17.37
N ARG A 112 4.58 9.55 -17.77
CA ARG A 112 4.31 9.22 -19.17
C ARG A 112 2.88 9.54 -19.56
N LEU A 113 2.69 10.32 -20.62
CA LEU A 113 1.35 10.69 -21.07
C LEU A 113 0.53 9.46 -21.53
N ASP A 114 1.17 8.45 -22.10
CA ASP A 114 0.52 7.20 -22.50
C ASP A 114 -0.10 6.46 -21.30
N SER A 115 0.50 6.60 -20.10
CA SER A 115 -0.04 6.06 -18.87
C SER A 115 -1.43 6.63 -18.49
N ILE A 116 -1.78 7.83 -18.99
CA ILE A 116 -3.12 8.40 -18.80
C ILE A 116 -4.15 7.60 -19.59
N SER A 117 -3.88 7.36 -20.86
CA SER A 117 -4.79 6.61 -21.74
C SER A 117 -5.00 5.18 -21.25
N ASP A 118 -3.91 4.50 -20.89
CA ASP A 118 -3.94 3.14 -20.35
C ASP A 118 -4.64 3.10 -19.00
N GLY A 119 -4.34 4.07 -18.14
CA GLY A 119 -4.98 4.21 -16.83
C GLY A 119 -6.49 4.39 -16.94
N LEU A 120 -6.96 5.30 -17.80
CA LEU A 120 -8.39 5.52 -18.03
C LEU A 120 -9.08 4.26 -18.57
N ALA A 121 -8.46 3.61 -19.56
CA ALA A 121 -8.99 2.38 -20.14
C ALA A 121 -9.09 1.26 -19.10
N ALA A 122 -8.08 1.09 -18.26
CA ALA A 122 -8.09 0.09 -17.19
C ALA A 122 -9.11 0.42 -16.10
N TRP A 123 -9.27 1.69 -15.72
CA TRP A 123 -10.31 2.10 -14.77
C TRP A 123 -11.73 1.80 -15.26
N VAL A 124 -12.02 2.07 -16.52
CA VAL A 124 -13.32 1.72 -17.11
C VAL A 124 -13.55 0.20 -17.07
N ARG A 125 -12.50 -0.58 -17.37
CA ARG A 125 -12.59 -2.04 -17.36
C ARG A 125 -12.78 -2.60 -15.96
N ILE A 126 -12.02 -2.13 -14.97
CA ILE A 126 -12.18 -2.62 -13.58
C ILE A 126 -13.56 -2.29 -13.02
N LEU A 127 -14.10 -1.11 -13.31
CA LEU A 127 -15.46 -0.75 -12.89
C LEU A 127 -16.52 -1.65 -13.54
N ARG A 128 -16.34 -2.05 -14.78
CA ARG A 128 -17.23 -3.02 -15.45
C ARG A 128 -17.12 -4.42 -14.83
N GLU A 129 -15.92 -4.92 -14.61
CA GLU A 129 -15.69 -6.21 -13.94
C GLU A 129 -16.36 -6.25 -12.56
N ILE A 130 -16.25 -5.16 -11.79
CA ILE A 130 -16.91 -5.05 -10.49
C ILE A 130 -18.44 -5.01 -10.64
N ALA A 131 -18.97 -4.25 -11.60
CA ALA A 131 -20.42 -4.13 -11.82
C ALA A 131 -21.08 -5.45 -12.31
N GLU A 132 -20.32 -6.31 -12.98
CA GLU A 132 -20.76 -7.61 -13.46
C GLU A 132 -20.61 -8.72 -12.40
N SER A 133 -19.93 -8.44 -11.29
CA SER A 133 -19.72 -9.38 -10.16
C SER A 133 -20.86 -9.28 -9.14
N ASP A 134 -20.95 -10.27 -8.26
CA ASP A 134 -21.91 -10.20 -7.15
C ASP A 134 -21.45 -9.14 -6.14
N ALA A 135 -22.34 -8.24 -5.76
CA ALA A 135 -22.07 -7.23 -4.75
C ALA A 135 -21.67 -7.84 -3.39
N ALA A 136 -22.13 -9.05 -3.10
CA ALA A 136 -21.77 -9.79 -1.90
C ALA A 136 -20.26 -10.12 -1.83
N ASP A 137 -19.60 -10.29 -2.98
CA ASP A 137 -18.16 -10.56 -3.06
C ASP A 137 -17.30 -9.40 -2.53
N TYR A 138 -17.85 -8.18 -2.52
CA TYR A 138 -17.18 -6.97 -2.08
C TYR A 138 -17.69 -6.44 -0.75
N ALA A 139 -18.65 -7.15 -0.15
CA ALA A 139 -19.22 -6.70 1.12
C ALA A 139 -18.15 -6.64 2.23
N PRO A 140 -18.17 -5.61 3.08
CA PRO A 140 -17.24 -5.54 4.19
C PRO A 140 -17.42 -6.75 5.11
N HIS A 141 -16.31 -7.41 5.44
CA HIS A 141 -16.31 -8.42 6.49
C HIS A 141 -16.62 -7.72 7.81
N ARG A 142 -17.88 -7.78 8.25
CA ARG A 142 -18.25 -7.31 9.59
C ARG A 142 -17.63 -8.30 10.59
N HIS A 143 -16.52 -7.91 11.18
CA HIS A 143 -16.08 -8.51 12.42
C HIS A 143 -17.08 -8.07 13.50
N LEU A 144 -18.03 -8.98 13.85
CA LEU A 144 -18.86 -8.86 15.04
C LEU A 144 -18.00 -9.05 16.29
#